data_d2e7b9a4cf661c49da6440bd9b321f4c
#
_entry.id   d2e7b9a4cf661c49da6440bd9b321f4c
#
_cell.length_a   1.000
_cell.length_b   1.000
_cell.length_c   1.000
_cell.angle_alpha   90.00
_cell.angle_beta   90.00
_cell.angle_gamma   90.00
#
_symmetry.space_group_name_H-M   'P 1'
#
loop_
_entity.id
_entity.type
_entity.pdbx_description
1 polymer ?
#
loop_
_entity_poly.entity_id
_entity_poly.type
_entity_poly.pdbx_seq_one_letter_code
_entity_poly.pdbx_strand_id
1 'polypeptide(L)'
;MNGTFQNFRAALAKAGLDYAGEIIADGNLHRFKAAGDRERNSWYVLHSGAPVAGAFGCWKRGFKETWCEKGRDSLTDAEWRTIRENWKLADDERQRTEAERRAKARKVAAWILSRARPARTLHRYLTHKAVKIFGDVREYRGGLVLPLRDANGELHSLQFIGADGTKRFLSGGRIAGCFFIVTDKPDGALVIAEGLATAASVAEATGLETVAAMNCGNLLAVSKALREKYPSREIIIAADNDAWTDDNPGLTKATEAAKSICARLAVPQFKDATTKPTDFNDLQQLQGADTVKTQIENATTPTETDNEIFDRLKPQAKLGGAIDERFGSHSNIASAVTGVSSATPLPSLILLAVSAFSHPLPASLVTD
;
A
#
# COMPACT_ATOMS: atom_id res chain seq x y z
N MET A 1 -38.84 -7.16 -1.04
CA MET A 1 -37.51 -6.80 -0.46
C MET A 1 -36.86 -7.95 0.33
N ASN A 2 -37.59 -8.77 1.12
CA ASN A 2 -36.91 -9.86 1.87
C ASN A 2 -36.17 -10.90 0.98
N GLY A 3 -36.74 -11.28 -0.17
CA GLY A 3 -36.07 -12.25 -1.07
C GLY A 3 -34.82 -11.76 -1.71
N THR A 4 -34.74 -10.49 -2.13
CA THR A 4 -33.60 -9.86 -2.76
C THR A 4 -32.38 -9.83 -1.83
N PHE A 5 -32.59 -9.44 -0.57
CA PHE A 5 -31.50 -9.42 0.40
C PHE A 5 -31.03 -10.83 0.84
N GLN A 6 -31.97 -11.80 0.82
CA GLN A 6 -31.58 -13.21 1.00
C GLN A 6 -30.72 -13.72 -0.16
N ASN A 7 -31.07 -13.38 -1.41
CA ASN A 7 -30.26 -13.73 -2.57
C ASN A 7 -28.87 -13.07 -2.54
N PHE A 8 -28.79 -11.80 -2.11
CA PHE A 8 -27.52 -11.14 -1.93
C PHE A 8 -26.68 -11.81 -0.82
N ARG A 9 -27.31 -12.16 0.30
CA ARG A 9 -26.64 -12.90 1.38
C ARG A 9 -26.13 -14.27 0.91
N ALA A 10 -26.90 -14.98 0.10
CA ALA A 10 -26.49 -16.24 -0.50
C ALA A 10 -25.28 -16.06 -1.46
N ALA A 11 -25.22 -14.94 -2.20
CA ALA A 11 -24.07 -14.61 -3.04
C ALA A 11 -22.80 -14.32 -2.19
N LEU A 12 -22.93 -13.59 -1.08
CA LEU A 12 -21.84 -13.41 -0.12
C LEU A 12 -21.34 -14.75 0.42
N ALA A 13 -22.23 -15.62 0.87
CA ALA A 13 -21.90 -16.94 1.41
C ALA A 13 -21.20 -17.83 0.36
N LYS A 14 -21.69 -17.81 -0.89
CA LYS A 14 -21.06 -18.54 -2.01
C LYS A 14 -19.61 -18.09 -2.27
N ALA A 15 -19.31 -16.82 -2.05
CA ALA A 15 -17.96 -16.28 -2.14
C ALA A 15 -17.14 -16.48 -0.84
N GLY A 16 -17.64 -17.24 0.13
CA GLY A 16 -17.00 -17.49 1.41
C GLY A 16 -17.01 -16.31 2.37
N LEU A 17 -17.95 -15.36 2.19
CA LEU A 17 -18.12 -14.17 3.02
C LEU A 17 -19.41 -14.27 3.85
N ASP A 18 -19.50 -15.25 4.73
CA ASP A 18 -20.68 -15.40 5.60
C ASP A 18 -20.88 -14.16 6.47
N TYR A 19 -22.06 -13.51 6.31
CA TYR A 19 -22.44 -12.32 7.04
C TYR A 19 -23.85 -12.45 7.62
N ALA A 20 -23.94 -12.45 8.94
CA ALA A 20 -25.20 -12.56 9.67
C ALA A 20 -25.88 -11.22 9.99
N GLY A 21 -25.19 -10.08 9.75
CA GLY A 21 -25.72 -8.75 10.02
C GLY A 21 -26.85 -8.34 9.06
N GLU A 22 -27.45 -7.19 9.32
CA GLU A 22 -28.44 -6.59 8.45
C GLU A 22 -27.82 -6.15 7.11
N ILE A 23 -28.49 -6.40 5.99
CA ILE A 23 -28.10 -5.91 4.66
C ILE A 23 -28.79 -4.57 4.42
N ILE A 24 -27.96 -3.53 4.21
CA ILE A 24 -28.41 -2.16 3.97
C ILE A 24 -28.06 -1.77 2.54
N ALA A 25 -29.05 -1.34 1.76
CA ALA A 25 -28.88 -0.95 0.37
C ALA A 25 -28.99 0.59 0.23
N ASP A 26 -28.03 1.29 0.83
CA ASP A 26 -27.96 2.75 0.88
C ASP A 26 -26.88 3.36 -0.05
N GLY A 27 -26.21 2.52 -0.84
CA GLY A 27 -25.11 2.93 -1.72
C GLY A 27 -23.78 3.20 -1.00
N ASN A 28 -23.73 3.05 0.32
CA ASN A 28 -22.52 3.26 1.11
C ASN A 28 -21.70 1.97 1.25
N LEU A 29 -20.43 2.15 1.61
CA LEU A 29 -19.53 1.03 1.90
C LEU A 29 -19.78 0.49 3.31
N HIS A 30 -20.27 -0.74 3.38
CA HIS A 30 -20.44 -1.48 4.62
C HIS A 30 -19.30 -2.46 4.81
N ARG A 31 -18.54 -2.30 5.89
CA ARG A 31 -17.45 -3.21 6.27
C ARG A 31 -17.95 -4.20 7.31
N PHE A 32 -17.64 -5.46 7.09
CA PHE A 32 -18.03 -6.51 8.02
C PHE A 32 -16.91 -7.53 8.23
N LYS A 33 -17.09 -8.33 9.26
CA LYS A 33 -16.24 -9.46 9.59
C LYS A 33 -16.94 -10.72 9.09
N ALA A 34 -16.38 -11.39 8.08
CA ALA A 34 -16.87 -12.68 7.63
C ALA A 34 -16.59 -13.76 8.69
N ALA A 35 -17.38 -14.82 8.71
CA ALA A 35 -17.16 -15.93 9.62
C ALA A 35 -15.73 -16.48 9.48
N GLY A 36 -15.04 -16.66 10.62
CA GLY A 36 -13.65 -17.11 10.65
C GLY A 36 -12.58 -16.01 10.49
N ASP A 37 -12.93 -14.79 10.10
CA ASP A 37 -11.97 -13.69 10.05
C ASP A 37 -11.74 -13.04 11.43
N ARG A 38 -10.53 -12.53 11.68
CA ARG A 38 -10.22 -11.77 12.91
C ARG A 38 -10.65 -10.31 12.82
N GLU A 39 -10.66 -9.73 11.60
CA GLU A 39 -10.89 -8.32 11.34
C GLU A 39 -11.99 -8.08 10.30
N ARG A 40 -12.46 -6.82 10.19
CA ARG A 40 -13.45 -6.39 9.18
C ARG A 40 -12.78 -6.17 7.82
N ASN A 41 -12.32 -7.23 7.18
CA ASN A 41 -11.66 -7.20 5.87
C ASN A 41 -12.62 -7.38 4.70
N SER A 42 -13.86 -7.81 4.98
CA SER A 42 -14.90 -7.97 3.99
C SER A 42 -15.78 -6.73 3.90
N TRP A 43 -16.33 -6.50 2.74
CA TRP A 43 -17.12 -5.30 2.46
C TRP A 43 -18.20 -5.56 1.40
N TYR A 44 -19.24 -4.73 1.42
CA TYR A 44 -20.18 -4.62 0.32
C TYR A 44 -20.65 -3.18 0.12
N VAL A 45 -21.13 -2.87 -1.08
CA VAL A 45 -21.91 -1.69 -1.44
C VAL A 45 -23.12 -2.18 -2.19
N LEU A 46 -24.32 -1.82 -1.76
CA LEU A 46 -25.57 -2.21 -2.39
C LEU A 46 -26.44 -0.98 -2.58
N HIS A 47 -26.91 -0.76 -3.78
CA HIS A 47 -27.79 0.36 -4.13
C HIS A 47 -29.23 -0.11 -4.17
N SER A 48 -30.11 0.63 -3.50
CA SER A 48 -31.55 0.47 -3.64
C SER A 48 -31.96 0.91 -5.04
N GLY A 49 -32.72 0.07 -5.72
CA GLY A 49 -33.22 0.32 -7.07
C GLY A 49 -34.09 -0.83 -7.56
N ALA A 50 -34.60 -0.71 -8.78
CA ALA A 50 -35.30 -1.80 -9.45
C ALA A 50 -34.59 -2.04 -10.80
N PRO A 51 -33.67 -3.03 -10.85
CA PRO A 51 -33.32 -3.99 -9.82
C PRO A 51 -32.27 -3.47 -8.81
N VAL A 52 -32.20 -4.12 -7.64
CA VAL A 52 -31.13 -3.89 -6.65
C VAL A 52 -29.81 -4.41 -7.21
N ALA A 53 -28.75 -3.61 -7.12
CA ALA A 53 -27.44 -3.97 -7.65
C ALA A 53 -26.30 -3.42 -6.77
N GLY A 54 -25.12 -4.05 -6.86
CA GLY A 54 -23.97 -3.62 -6.07
C GLY A 54 -22.70 -4.43 -6.30
N ALA A 55 -21.80 -4.36 -5.35
CA ALA A 55 -20.56 -5.10 -5.36
C ALA A 55 -20.18 -5.52 -3.94
N PHE A 56 -19.40 -6.58 -3.82
CA PHE A 56 -18.82 -7.04 -2.57
C PHE A 56 -17.43 -7.61 -2.78
N GLY A 57 -16.68 -7.80 -1.70
CA GLY A 57 -15.36 -8.37 -1.79
C GLY A 57 -14.65 -8.49 -0.44
N CYS A 58 -13.40 -8.92 -0.49
CA CYS A 58 -12.53 -9.01 0.68
C CYS A 58 -11.13 -8.48 0.34
N TRP A 59 -10.69 -7.46 1.05
CA TRP A 59 -9.34 -6.89 0.85
C TRP A 59 -8.23 -7.88 1.18
N LYS A 60 -8.39 -8.68 2.23
CA LYS A 60 -7.40 -9.70 2.61
C LYS A 60 -7.24 -10.79 1.55
N ARG A 61 -8.35 -11.18 0.90
CA ARG A 61 -8.37 -12.24 -0.13
C ARG A 61 -8.18 -11.69 -1.54
N GLY A 62 -8.09 -10.34 -1.70
CA GLY A 62 -7.80 -9.67 -2.96
C GLY A 62 -8.86 -9.81 -4.06
N PHE A 63 -10.12 -10.12 -3.72
CA PHE A 63 -11.17 -10.28 -4.72
C PHE A 63 -12.31 -9.28 -4.56
N LYS A 64 -13.01 -9.07 -5.67
CA LYS A 64 -14.21 -8.25 -5.78
C LYS A 64 -15.15 -8.87 -6.82
N GLU A 65 -16.42 -8.90 -6.48
CA GLU A 65 -17.50 -9.33 -7.37
C GLU A 65 -18.62 -8.28 -7.46
N THR A 66 -19.27 -8.24 -8.61
CA THR A 66 -20.50 -7.43 -8.81
C THR A 66 -21.70 -8.34 -8.71
N TRP A 67 -22.79 -7.83 -8.14
CA TRP A 67 -24.04 -8.55 -7.97
C TRP A 67 -25.22 -7.69 -8.42
N CYS A 68 -26.19 -8.33 -9.03
CA CYS A 68 -27.48 -7.73 -9.40
C CYS A 68 -28.59 -8.74 -9.11
N GLU A 69 -29.73 -8.24 -8.63
CA GLU A 69 -30.92 -9.04 -8.36
C GLU A 69 -31.43 -9.79 -9.58
N LYS A 70 -31.33 -9.17 -10.77
CA LYS A 70 -31.63 -9.79 -12.05
C LYS A 70 -30.36 -10.27 -12.71
N GLY A 71 -30.43 -11.41 -13.41
CA GLY A 71 -29.34 -11.85 -14.27
C GLY A 71 -29.07 -10.82 -15.36
N ARG A 72 -27.79 -10.72 -15.77
CA ARG A 72 -27.34 -9.74 -16.76
C ARG A 72 -28.16 -9.75 -18.04
N ASP A 73 -28.52 -10.95 -18.50
CA ASP A 73 -29.24 -11.17 -19.77
C ASP A 73 -30.76 -10.85 -19.65
N SER A 74 -31.25 -10.63 -18.46
CA SER A 74 -32.66 -10.28 -18.18
C SER A 74 -32.89 -8.81 -17.87
N LEU A 75 -31.83 -7.98 -17.94
CA LEU A 75 -31.92 -6.54 -17.73
C LEU A 75 -32.29 -5.82 -19.02
N THR A 76 -33.30 -4.97 -18.95
CA THR A 76 -33.65 -4.05 -20.04
C THR A 76 -32.65 -2.90 -20.13
N ASP A 77 -32.55 -2.27 -21.29
CA ASP A 77 -31.69 -1.08 -21.49
C ASP A 77 -32.05 0.06 -20.53
N ALA A 78 -33.33 0.21 -20.19
CA ALA A 78 -33.77 1.21 -19.24
C ALA A 78 -33.26 0.93 -17.81
N GLU A 79 -33.34 -0.32 -17.37
CA GLU A 79 -32.83 -0.75 -16.06
C GLU A 79 -31.30 -0.60 -15.99
N TRP A 80 -30.58 -0.96 -17.06
CA TRP A 80 -29.13 -0.73 -17.15
C TRP A 80 -28.75 0.76 -17.09
N ARG A 81 -29.55 1.63 -17.70
CA ARG A 81 -29.34 3.08 -17.63
C ARG A 81 -29.50 3.58 -16.22
N THR A 82 -30.60 3.19 -15.55
CA THR A 82 -30.87 3.58 -14.16
C THR A 82 -29.78 3.10 -13.20
N ILE A 83 -29.29 1.85 -13.33
CA ILE A 83 -28.21 1.33 -12.50
C ILE A 83 -26.93 2.18 -12.69
N ARG A 84 -26.56 2.50 -13.93
CA ARG A 84 -25.36 3.32 -14.22
C ARG A 84 -25.48 4.76 -13.68
N GLU A 85 -26.67 5.37 -13.82
CA GLU A 85 -26.95 6.70 -13.29
C GLU A 85 -26.83 6.73 -11.77
N ASN A 86 -27.41 5.77 -11.07
CA ASN A 86 -27.31 5.65 -9.61
C ASN A 86 -25.86 5.44 -9.15
N TRP A 87 -25.10 4.61 -9.85
CA TRP A 87 -23.67 4.42 -9.54
C TRP A 87 -22.88 5.70 -9.74
N LYS A 88 -23.13 6.42 -10.83
CA LYS A 88 -22.48 7.69 -11.10
C LYS A 88 -22.79 8.73 -10.02
N LEU A 89 -24.05 8.90 -9.67
CA LEU A 89 -24.46 9.84 -8.61
C LEU A 89 -23.81 9.50 -7.26
N ALA A 90 -23.77 8.22 -6.88
CA ALA A 90 -23.11 7.79 -5.64
C ALA A 90 -21.59 7.99 -5.68
N ASP A 91 -20.97 7.85 -6.85
CA ASP A 91 -19.53 8.09 -7.03
C ASP A 91 -19.21 9.59 -6.96
N ASP A 92 -19.99 10.42 -7.64
CA ASP A 92 -19.84 11.89 -7.62
C ASP A 92 -20.00 12.44 -6.19
N GLU A 93 -20.97 11.95 -5.43
CA GLU A 93 -21.16 12.34 -4.02
C GLU A 93 -20.01 11.90 -3.13
N ARG A 94 -19.50 10.67 -3.32
CA ARG A 94 -18.30 10.20 -2.60
C ARG A 94 -17.07 11.05 -2.91
N GLN A 95 -16.85 11.35 -4.20
CA GLN A 95 -15.73 12.19 -4.62
C GLN A 95 -15.83 13.60 -4.03
N ARG A 96 -17.03 14.19 -4.00
CA ARG A 96 -17.28 15.48 -3.37
C ARG A 96 -16.95 15.47 -1.87
N THR A 97 -17.50 14.50 -1.14
CA THR A 97 -17.26 14.34 0.29
C THR A 97 -15.76 14.13 0.60
N GLU A 98 -15.10 13.30 -0.22
CA GLU A 98 -13.66 13.05 -0.09
C GLU A 98 -12.85 14.33 -0.38
N ALA A 99 -13.20 15.09 -1.41
CA ALA A 99 -12.55 16.35 -1.74
C ALA A 99 -12.69 17.38 -0.61
N GLU A 100 -13.88 17.51 -0.02
CA GLU A 100 -14.13 18.38 1.13
C GLU A 100 -13.29 17.96 2.36
N ARG A 101 -13.26 16.65 2.65
CA ARG A 101 -12.45 16.10 3.74
C ARG A 101 -10.96 16.41 3.54
N ARG A 102 -10.44 16.21 2.31
CA ARG A 102 -9.05 16.51 1.95
C ARG A 102 -8.74 18.01 2.04
N ALA A 103 -9.67 18.86 1.62
CA ALA A 103 -9.52 20.31 1.74
C ALA A 103 -9.45 20.77 3.20
N LYS A 104 -10.28 20.21 4.09
CA LYS A 104 -10.21 20.45 5.54
C LYS A 104 -8.85 19.98 6.10
N ALA A 105 -8.41 18.77 5.75
CA ALA A 105 -7.13 18.23 6.22
C ALA A 105 -5.94 19.10 5.76
N ARG A 106 -5.93 19.61 4.52
CA ARG A 106 -4.89 20.55 4.05
C ARG A 106 -4.82 21.83 4.90
N LYS A 107 -5.97 22.42 5.25
CA LYS A 107 -6.01 23.61 6.13
C LYS A 107 -5.44 23.29 7.52
N VAL A 108 -5.79 22.12 8.09
CA VAL A 108 -5.26 21.67 9.39
C VAL A 108 -3.76 21.42 9.29
N ALA A 109 -3.29 20.77 8.23
CA ALA A 109 -1.86 20.53 7.99
C ALA A 109 -1.07 21.85 7.96
N ALA A 110 -1.53 22.84 7.19
CA ALA A 110 -0.90 24.15 7.11
C ALA A 110 -0.89 24.85 8.47
N TRP A 111 -2.00 24.78 9.20
CA TRP A 111 -2.12 25.37 10.55
C TRP A 111 -1.14 24.72 11.55
N ILE A 112 -1.00 23.39 11.56
CA ILE A 112 -0.04 22.70 12.42
C ILE A 112 1.39 23.10 12.05
N LEU A 113 1.75 23.09 10.76
CA LEU A 113 3.08 23.47 10.30
C LEU A 113 3.45 24.91 10.67
N SER A 114 2.50 25.84 10.60
CA SER A 114 2.77 27.23 11.00
C SER A 114 3.10 27.40 12.50
N ARG A 115 2.77 26.41 13.32
CA ARG A 115 3.02 26.38 14.78
C ARG A 115 4.12 25.42 15.19
N ALA A 116 4.51 24.52 14.30
CA ALA A 116 5.59 23.59 14.53
C ALA A 116 6.94 24.29 14.46
N ARG A 117 7.86 23.92 15.35
CA ARG A 117 9.24 24.46 15.38
C ARG A 117 10.16 23.52 14.60
N PRO A 118 11.32 23.99 14.12
CA PRO A 118 12.36 23.09 13.61
C PRO A 118 12.64 21.96 14.63
N ALA A 119 12.78 20.75 14.16
CA ALA A 119 13.06 19.61 15.03
C ALA A 119 14.41 19.75 15.72
N ARG A 120 14.48 19.27 16.95
CA ARG A 120 15.74 19.24 17.72
C ARG A 120 16.50 17.96 17.39
N THR A 121 17.83 18.07 17.26
CA THR A 121 18.71 16.92 17.00
C THR A 121 18.64 15.86 18.12
N LEU A 122 18.32 16.27 19.33
CA LEU A 122 18.15 15.39 20.50
C LEU A 122 16.73 14.77 20.62
N HIS A 123 15.88 14.90 19.59
CA HIS A 123 14.59 14.21 19.62
C HIS A 123 14.80 12.70 19.70
N ARG A 124 14.16 12.05 20.68
CA ARG A 124 14.40 10.64 21.04
C ARG A 124 14.34 9.68 19.85
N TYR A 125 13.40 9.86 18.92
CA TYR A 125 13.32 9.05 17.71
C TYR A 125 14.57 9.19 16.83
N LEU A 126 15.04 10.41 16.58
CA LEU A 126 16.22 10.68 15.75
C LEU A 126 17.48 10.11 16.39
N THR A 127 17.61 10.29 17.71
CA THR A 127 18.74 9.73 18.48
C THR A 127 18.72 8.18 18.44
N HIS A 128 17.53 7.57 18.65
CA HIS A 128 17.39 6.11 18.59
C HIS A 128 17.71 5.54 17.22
N LYS A 129 17.28 6.21 16.15
CA LYS A 129 17.56 5.83 14.77
C LYS A 129 18.94 6.28 14.28
N ALA A 130 19.70 7.01 15.10
CA ALA A 130 21.03 7.54 14.82
C ALA A 130 21.07 8.31 13.47
N VAL A 131 20.02 9.07 13.14
CA VAL A 131 19.92 9.83 11.89
C VAL A 131 19.98 11.33 12.12
N LYS A 132 20.58 12.05 11.17
CA LYS A 132 20.55 13.50 11.10
C LYS A 132 19.20 14.02 10.67
N ILE A 133 18.94 15.30 10.94
CA ILE A 133 17.77 16.01 10.44
C ILE A 133 18.02 16.41 9.01
N PHE A 134 17.12 16.00 8.12
CA PHE A 134 17.08 16.38 6.71
C PHE A 134 15.72 16.96 6.37
N GLY A 135 15.67 17.83 5.38
CA GLY A 135 14.43 18.43 4.90
C GLY A 135 13.69 19.26 5.97
N ASP A 136 12.40 19.44 5.78
CA ASP A 136 11.54 20.24 6.68
C ASP A 136 10.94 19.38 7.81
N VAL A 137 11.79 18.70 8.59
CA VAL A 137 11.35 17.99 9.79
C VAL A 137 11.08 19.00 10.90
N ARG A 138 9.87 19.00 11.41
CA ARG A 138 9.45 19.89 12.50
C ARG A 138 9.04 19.12 13.74
N GLU A 139 8.86 19.84 14.84
CA GLU A 139 8.39 19.31 16.13
C GLU A 139 7.15 20.06 16.57
N TYR A 140 6.09 19.32 16.91
CA TYR A 140 4.85 19.84 17.43
C TYR A 140 4.32 18.94 18.55
N ARG A 141 4.05 19.52 19.73
CA ARG A 141 3.57 18.78 20.91
C ARG A 141 4.44 17.56 21.28
N GLY A 142 5.76 17.67 21.13
CA GLY A 142 6.71 16.62 21.49
C GLY A 142 6.89 15.49 20.45
N GLY A 143 6.18 15.52 19.34
CA GLY A 143 6.36 14.60 18.22
C GLY A 143 6.97 15.30 17.01
N LEU A 144 7.67 14.54 16.17
CA LEU A 144 8.11 15.02 14.86
C LEU A 144 6.90 15.14 13.93
N VAL A 145 6.95 16.14 13.06
CA VAL A 145 5.94 16.41 12.05
C VAL A 145 6.63 16.54 10.70
N LEU A 146 6.20 15.72 9.76
CA LEU A 146 6.72 15.67 8.40
C LEU A 146 5.63 16.12 7.43
N PRO A 147 5.84 17.19 6.64
CA PRO A 147 4.88 17.59 5.61
C PRO A 147 4.90 16.63 4.43
N LEU A 148 3.73 16.11 4.08
CA LEU A 148 3.54 15.25 2.91
C LEU A 148 3.06 16.09 1.74
N ARG A 149 3.91 16.17 0.72
CA ARG A 149 3.67 16.94 -0.49
C ARG A 149 3.56 16.03 -1.71
N ASP A 150 2.80 16.45 -2.71
CA ASP A 150 2.80 15.77 -4.01
C ASP A 150 3.97 16.23 -4.89
N ALA A 151 4.06 15.68 -6.08
CA ALA A 151 5.11 15.99 -7.04
C ALA A 151 5.14 17.47 -7.48
N ASN A 152 4.04 18.21 -7.32
CA ASN A 152 3.96 19.65 -7.58
C ASN A 152 4.35 20.51 -6.36
N GLY A 153 4.65 19.87 -5.22
CA GLY A 153 5.01 20.54 -3.97
C GLY A 153 3.81 20.97 -3.11
N GLU A 154 2.57 20.65 -3.52
CA GLU A 154 1.38 20.95 -2.73
C GLU A 154 1.30 20.12 -1.46
N LEU A 155 1.03 20.78 -0.33
CA LEU A 155 0.82 20.13 0.96
C LEU A 155 -0.55 19.44 1.01
N HIS A 156 -0.57 18.13 1.33
CA HIS A 156 -1.81 17.35 1.42
C HIS A 156 -2.05 16.70 2.78
N SER A 157 -0.99 16.39 3.52
CA SER A 157 -1.09 15.68 4.79
C SER A 157 0.15 15.92 5.64
N LEU A 158 0.14 15.31 6.83
CA LEU A 158 1.29 15.25 7.73
C LEU A 158 1.46 13.81 8.21
N GLN A 159 2.71 13.41 8.44
CA GLN A 159 3.00 12.27 9.31
C GLN A 159 3.54 12.78 10.65
N PHE A 160 3.04 12.20 11.72
CA PHE A 160 3.54 12.41 13.08
C PHE A 160 4.35 11.20 13.51
N ILE A 161 5.53 11.45 14.13
CA ILE A 161 6.36 10.39 14.71
C ILE A 161 6.56 10.71 16.18
N GLY A 162 6.07 9.83 17.06
CA GLY A 162 6.23 9.94 18.49
C GLY A 162 7.68 9.69 18.93
N ALA A 163 7.99 10.09 20.16
CA ALA A 163 9.29 9.79 20.78
C ALA A 163 9.55 8.28 20.93
N ASP A 164 8.50 7.48 20.99
CA ASP A 164 8.47 6.01 21.02
C ASP A 164 8.57 5.35 19.65
N GLY A 165 8.62 6.13 18.56
CA GLY A 165 8.65 5.65 17.20
C GLY A 165 7.27 5.37 16.58
N THR A 166 6.17 5.57 17.31
CA THR A 166 4.81 5.43 16.75
C THR A 166 4.60 6.42 15.62
N LYS A 167 4.05 5.94 14.49
CA LYS A 167 3.80 6.74 13.29
C LYS A 167 2.30 6.86 13.05
N ARG A 168 1.80 8.08 12.82
CA ARG A 168 0.39 8.36 12.52
C ARG A 168 0.29 9.39 11.41
N PHE A 169 -0.71 9.26 10.56
CA PHE A 169 -1.03 10.28 9.54
C PHE A 169 -2.13 11.21 10.03
N LEU A 170 -2.11 12.43 9.51
CA LEU A 170 -3.21 13.36 9.71
C LEU A 170 -4.50 12.78 9.12
N SER A 171 -5.54 12.68 9.96
CA SER A 171 -6.84 12.16 9.53
C SER A 171 -7.43 12.97 8.38
N GLY A 172 -7.93 12.30 7.35
CA GLY A 172 -8.53 12.91 6.17
C GLY A 172 -7.53 13.47 5.15
N GLY A 173 -6.22 13.49 5.45
CA GLY A 173 -5.19 13.91 4.50
C GLY A 173 -4.94 12.86 3.41
N ARG A 174 -4.64 13.33 2.19
CA ARG A 174 -4.20 12.46 1.09
C ARG A 174 -2.78 11.98 1.36
N ILE A 175 -2.56 10.67 1.29
CA ILE A 175 -1.25 10.04 1.42
C ILE A 175 -0.79 9.54 0.05
N ALA A 176 -1.70 8.95 -0.72
CA ALA A 176 -1.38 8.36 -2.02
C ALA A 176 -0.68 9.35 -2.96
N GLY A 177 0.54 8.99 -3.40
CA GLY A 177 1.39 9.80 -4.24
C GLY A 177 2.01 11.02 -3.56
N CYS A 178 1.86 11.16 -2.22
CA CYS A 178 2.52 12.20 -1.45
C CYS A 178 3.73 11.61 -0.70
N PHE A 179 4.77 12.42 -0.57
CA PHE A 179 6.05 12.00 0.01
C PHE A 179 6.66 13.13 0.85
N PHE A 180 7.64 12.79 1.65
CA PHE A 180 8.49 13.73 2.35
C PHE A 180 9.83 13.88 1.62
N ILE A 181 10.24 15.12 1.35
CA ILE A 181 11.54 15.42 0.72
C ILE A 181 12.61 15.44 1.82
N VAL A 182 13.54 14.49 1.76
CA VAL A 182 14.68 14.40 2.68
C VAL A 182 15.80 15.30 2.21
N THR A 183 16.21 15.16 0.95
CA THR A 183 17.15 16.05 0.29
C THR A 183 16.60 16.45 -1.08
N ASP A 184 16.82 17.69 -1.47
CA ASP A 184 16.46 18.24 -2.78
C ASP A 184 17.76 18.56 -3.53
N LYS A 185 18.08 17.72 -4.50
CA LYS A 185 19.27 17.87 -5.35
C LYS A 185 18.89 17.50 -6.78
N PRO A 186 18.86 18.45 -7.71
CA PRO A 186 18.40 18.22 -9.07
C PRO A 186 19.32 17.27 -9.87
N ASP A 187 20.59 17.16 -9.46
CA ASP A 187 21.59 16.37 -10.18
C ASP A 187 21.70 14.94 -9.66
N GLY A 188 21.89 13.98 -10.58
CA GLY A 188 22.08 12.57 -10.28
C GLY A 188 20.77 11.78 -10.10
N ALA A 189 20.90 10.58 -9.57
CA ALA A 189 19.77 9.70 -9.32
C ALA A 189 18.86 10.22 -8.19
N LEU A 190 17.57 9.92 -8.30
CA LEU A 190 16.57 10.14 -7.25
C LEU A 190 16.36 8.83 -6.51
N VAL A 191 16.50 8.83 -5.19
CA VAL A 191 16.22 7.64 -4.36
C VAL A 191 14.88 7.77 -3.68
N ILE A 192 14.06 6.72 -3.76
CA ILE A 192 12.78 6.60 -3.07
C ILE A 192 12.92 5.51 -2.01
N ALA A 193 12.75 5.85 -0.74
CA ALA A 193 12.74 4.90 0.38
C ALA A 193 11.36 4.84 1.03
N GLU A 194 11.12 3.79 1.82
CA GLU A 194 9.84 3.65 2.51
C GLU A 194 9.68 4.69 3.63
N GLY A 195 10.63 4.78 4.54
CA GLY A 195 10.52 5.55 5.77
C GLY A 195 11.54 6.67 5.91
N LEU A 196 11.30 7.58 6.88
CA LEU A 196 12.20 8.69 7.18
C LEU A 196 13.63 8.22 7.53
N ALA A 197 13.77 7.21 8.40
CA ALA A 197 15.09 6.78 8.87
C ALA A 197 15.91 6.15 7.74
N THR A 198 15.30 5.25 6.95
CA THR A 198 15.88 4.65 5.75
C THR A 198 16.33 5.73 4.77
N ALA A 199 15.43 6.69 4.45
CA ALA A 199 15.72 7.78 3.53
C ALA A 199 16.84 8.70 4.03
N ALA A 200 16.86 9.04 5.33
CA ALA A 200 17.90 9.87 5.93
C ALA A 200 19.27 9.18 5.89
N SER A 201 19.34 7.87 6.17
CA SER A 201 20.55 7.07 6.08
C SER A 201 21.11 7.02 4.65
N VAL A 202 20.23 6.81 3.67
CA VAL A 202 20.62 6.83 2.25
C VAL A 202 21.10 8.21 1.82
N ALA A 203 20.38 9.27 2.20
CA ALA A 203 20.80 10.65 1.89
C ALA A 203 22.15 11.00 2.50
N GLU A 204 22.41 10.59 3.75
CA GLU A 204 23.69 10.81 4.43
C GLU A 204 24.84 10.05 3.75
N ALA A 205 24.62 8.80 3.39
CA ALA A 205 25.65 7.94 2.80
C ALA A 205 25.99 8.32 1.36
N THR A 206 24.99 8.69 0.56
CA THR A 206 25.18 8.88 -0.89
C THR A 206 25.26 10.35 -1.30
N GLY A 207 24.64 11.24 -0.54
CA GLY A 207 24.43 12.62 -0.92
C GLY A 207 23.45 12.83 -2.08
N LEU A 208 22.73 11.80 -2.53
CA LEU A 208 21.73 11.87 -3.60
C LEU A 208 20.44 12.55 -3.14
N GLU A 209 19.62 13.02 -4.10
CA GLU A 209 18.25 13.39 -3.79
C GLU A 209 17.48 12.18 -3.28
N THR A 210 16.84 12.35 -2.15
CA THR A 210 16.14 11.24 -1.48
C THR A 210 14.79 11.69 -0.96
N VAL A 211 13.77 10.86 -1.20
CA VAL A 211 12.42 11.07 -0.69
C VAL A 211 11.94 9.85 0.10
N ALA A 212 11.05 10.08 1.06
CA ALA A 212 10.38 9.02 1.83
C ALA A 212 8.91 8.92 1.42
N ALA A 213 8.49 7.74 0.98
CA ALA A 213 7.10 7.43 0.59
C ALA A 213 6.17 7.24 1.79
N MET A 214 6.73 7.13 3.00
CA MET A 214 6.11 7.06 4.32
C MET A 214 5.45 5.72 4.70
N ASN A 215 5.21 4.81 3.76
CA ASN A 215 4.87 3.40 3.97
C ASN A 215 5.01 2.60 2.67
N CYS A 216 5.15 1.26 2.77
CA CYS A 216 5.33 0.37 1.61
C CYS A 216 4.16 0.45 0.61
N GLY A 217 2.93 0.58 1.08
CA GLY A 217 1.74 0.68 0.22
C GLY A 217 1.70 1.94 -0.65
N ASN A 218 2.46 2.97 -0.30
CA ASN A 218 2.54 4.22 -1.06
C ASN A 218 3.70 4.27 -2.07
N LEU A 219 4.65 3.33 -2.00
CA LEU A 219 5.83 3.30 -2.88
C LEU A 219 5.43 3.37 -4.35
N LEU A 220 4.50 2.54 -4.79
CA LEU A 220 4.05 2.52 -6.20
C LEU A 220 3.46 3.86 -6.65
N ALA A 221 2.62 4.48 -5.83
CA ALA A 221 1.97 5.74 -6.17
C ALA A 221 2.98 6.91 -6.23
N VAL A 222 3.92 6.96 -5.29
CA VAL A 222 5.02 7.94 -5.27
C VAL A 222 5.95 7.73 -6.46
N SER A 223 6.34 6.49 -6.72
CA SER A 223 7.22 6.15 -7.85
C SER A 223 6.63 6.57 -9.20
N LYS A 224 5.34 6.30 -9.43
CA LYS A 224 4.63 6.75 -10.64
C LYS A 224 4.59 8.26 -10.75
N ALA A 225 4.24 8.99 -9.68
CA ALA A 225 4.19 10.44 -9.68
C ALA A 225 5.56 11.09 -9.96
N LEU A 226 6.63 10.52 -9.39
CA LEU A 226 7.99 11.00 -9.61
C LEU A 226 8.53 10.63 -11.00
N ARG A 227 8.19 9.46 -11.55
CA ARG A 227 8.53 9.11 -12.93
C ARG A 227 7.81 10.00 -13.95
N GLU A 228 6.55 10.34 -13.70
CA GLU A 228 5.81 11.29 -14.53
C GLU A 228 6.47 12.68 -14.52
N LYS A 229 6.88 13.15 -13.34
CA LYS A 229 7.58 14.43 -13.19
C LYS A 229 8.98 14.42 -13.81
N TYR A 230 9.69 13.30 -13.71
CA TYR A 230 11.07 13.14 -14.17
C TYR A 230 11.21 11.95 -15.14
N PRO A 231 10.72 12.05 -16.39
CA PRO A 231 10.60 10.90 -17.31
C PRO A 231 11.93 10.19 -17.63
N SER A 232 13.03 10.94 -17.72
CA SER A 232 14.36 10.44 -18.10
C SER A 232 15.33 10.29 -16.94
N ARG A 233 14.95 10.72 -15.73
CA ARG A 233 15.84 10.69 -14.57
C ARG A 233 16.04 9.26 -14.07
N GLU A 234 17.25 8.93 -13.68
CA GLU A 234 17.50 7.67 -12.97
C GLU A 234 16.78 7.69 -11.62
N ILE A 235 16.01 6.62 -11.35
CA ILE A 235 15.32 6.42 -10.07
C ILE A 235 15.79 5.10 -9.48
N ILE A 236 16.12 5.13 -8.18
CA ILE A 236 16.50 3.96 -7.39
C ILE A 236 15.44 3.81 -6.27
N ILE A 237 14.92 2.62 -6.09
CA ILE A 237 14.05 2.31 -4.95
C ILE A 237 14.91 1.59 -3.91
N ALA A 238 15.05 2.20 -2.73
CA ALA A 238 15.69 1.61 -1.57
C ALA A 238 14.65 0.81 -0.79
N ALA A 239 14.66 -0.50 -0.93
CA ALA A 239 13.69 -1.40 -0.32
C ALA A 239 13.97 -1.61 1.17
N ASP A 240 12.91 -1.83 1.94
CA ASP A 240 13.00 -2.52 3.22
C ASP A 240 12.91 -4.04 2.94
N ASN A 241 13.77 -4.83 3.58
CA ASN A 241 13.82 -6.29 3.44
C ASN A 241 13.25 -6.95 4.69
N ASP A 242 11.93 -7.01 4.76
CA ASP A 242 11.18 -7.60 5.89
C ASP A 242 11.23 -9.15 5.87
N ALA A 243 12.43 -9.73 5.66
CA ALA A 243 12.64 -11.17 5.50
C ALA A 243 12.10 -12.03 6.65
N TRP A 244 11.81 -11.41 7.79
CA TRP A 244 11.28 -12.04 9.00
C TRP A 244 9.75 -12.01 9.09
N THR A 245 9.10 -11.36 8.12
CA THR A 245 7.64 -11.22 8.02
C THR A 245 7.15 -12.04 6.83
N ASP A 246 6.02 -12.72 6.98
CA ASP A 246 5.39 -13.48 5.90
C ASP A 246 5.20 -12.58 4.66
N ASP A 247 5.51 -13.11 3.48
CA ASP A 247 5.42 -12.44 2.18
C ASP A 247 6.37 -11.25 1.98
N ASN A 248 7.24 -10.93 2.94
CA ASN A 248 8.20 -9.81 2.87
C ASN A 248 7.60 -8.55 2.21
N PRO A 249 6.66 -7.87 2.88
CA PRO A 249 5.83 -6.84 2.24
C PRO A 249 6.63 -5.63 1.75
N GLY A 250 7.70 -5.25 2.46
CA GLY A 250 8.58 -4.14 2.07
C GLY A 250 9.24 -4.41 0.72
N LEU A 251 9.92 -5.55 0.58
CA LEU A 251 10.59 -5.95 -0.65
C LEU A 251 9.60 -6.19 -1.80
N THR A 252 8.47 -6.87 -1.53
CA THR A 252 7.42 -7.12 -2.53
C THR A 252 6.90 -5.81 -3.13
N LYS A 253 6.57 -4.82 -2.29
CA LYS A 253 6.06 -3.52 -2.75
C LYS A 253 7.12 -2.66 -3.43
N ALA A 254 8.35 -2.71 -2.97
CA ALA A 254 9.47 -2.03 -3.61
C ALA A 254 9.75 -2.61 -5.01
N THR A 255 9.73 -3.94 -5.16
CA THR A 255 9.91 -4.62 -6.45
C THR A 255 8.78 -4.29 -7.42
N GLU A 256 7.51 -4.32 -6.97
CA GLU A 256 6.35 -3.91 -7.77
C GLU A 256 6.51 -2.47 -8.27
N ALA A 257 6.91 -1.56 -7.39
CA ALA A 257 7.11 -0.16 -7.71
C ALA A 257 8.27 0.02 -8.72
N ALA A 258 9.42 -0.62 -8.51
CA ALA A 258 10.58 -0.54 -9.39
C ALA A 258 10.26 -1.06 -10.79
N LYS A 259 9.63 -2.23 -10.92
CA LYS A 259 9.19 -2.79 -12.22
C LYS A 259 8.24 -1.85 -12.95
N SER A 260 7.28 -1.25 -12.24
CA SER A 260 6.24 -0.40 -12.86
C SER A 260 6.77 0.87 -13.52
N ILE A 261 7.95 1.37 -13.12
CA ILE A 261 8.55 2.61 -13.62
C ILE A 261 9.94 2.41 -14.22
N CYS A 262 10.36 1.18 -14.47
CA CYS A 262 11.70 0.83 -14.94
C CYS A 262 12.80 1.48 -14.09
N ALA A 263 12.68 1.39 -12.76
CA ALA A 263 13.67 1.87 -11.81
C ALA A 263 14.62 0.76 -11.38
N ARG A 264 15.79 1.15 -10.86
CA ARG A 264 16.69 0.23 -10.17
C ARG A 264 16.18 -0.04 -8.75
N LEU A 265 16.49 -1.19 -8.22
CA LEU A 265 16.13 -1.64 -6.87
C LEU A 265 17.40 -1.92 -6.08
N ALA A 266 17.54 -1.30 -4.92
CA ALA A 266 18.55 -1.60 -3.93
C ALA A 266 17.90 -2.35 -2.76
N VAL A 267 18.45 -3.50 -2.38
CA VAL A 267 17.96 -4.34 -1.28
C VAL A 267 19.07 -4.47 -0.25
N PRO A 268 18.86 -4.10 1.03
CA PRO A 268 19.90 -4.16 2.03
C PRO A 268 20.34 -5.59 2.29
N GLN A 269 21.67 -5.82 2.21
CA GLN A 269 22.33 -7.08 2.47
C GLN A 269 23.17 -6.96 3.73
N PHE A 270 22.96 -7.84 4.69
CA PHE A 270 23.60 -7.82 6.00
C PHE A 270 24.63 -8.94 6.14
N LYS A 271 25.82 -8.63 6.67
CA LYS A 271 26.84 -9.63 7.02
C LYS A 271 26.39 -10.48 8.20
N ASP A 272 25.70 -9.85 9.15
CA ASP A 272 25.11 -10.47 10.32
C ASP A 272 23.63 -10.09 10.40
N ALA A 273 22.79 -11.10 10.45
CA ALA A 273 21.33 -10.97 10.51
C ALA A 273 20.74 -11.43 11.86
N THR A 274 21.56 -11.62 12.88
CA THR A 274 21.13 -12.11 14.21
C THR A 274 20.13 -11.19 14.90
N THR A 275 20.28 -9.87 14.70
CA THR A 275 19.39 -8.83 15.24
C THR A 275 18.14 -8.61 14.39
N LYS A 276 17.96 -9.38 13.31
CA LYS A 276 16.85 -9.27 12.34
C LYS A 276 16.73 -7.88 11.72
N PRO A 277 17.82 -7.32 11.18
CA PRO A 277 17.78 -6.02 10.53
C PRO A 277 16.96 -6.07 9.23
N THR A 278 16.35 -4.95 8.85
CA THR A 278 15.42 -4.92 7.72
C THR A 278 15.70 -3.78 6.72
N ASP A 279 16.29 -2.67 7.12
CA ASP A 279 16.37 -1.48 6.29
C ASP A 279 17.78 -0.89 6.18
N PHE A 280 17.97 0.12 5.32
CA PHE A 280 19.25 0.79 5.15
C PHE A 280 19.66 1.63 6.37
N ASN A 281 18.76 1.98 7.28
CA ASN A 281 19.12 2.59 8.55
C ASN A 281 19.77 1.55 9.47
N ASP A 282 19.21 0.35 9.55
CA ASP A 282 19.83 -0.76 10.28
C ASP A 282 21.20 -1.11 9.67
N LEU A 283 21.31 -1.11 8.32
CA LEU A 283 22.57 -1.35 7.62
C LEU A 283 23.63 -0.29 7.97
N GLN A 284 23.25 0.98 7.99
CA GLN A 284 24.16 2.06 8.37
C GLN A 284 24.66 1.90 9.80
N GLN A 285 23.76 1.56 10.74
CA GLN A 285 24.15 1.39 12.14
C GLN A 285 25.06 0.18 12.35
N LEU A 286 24.86 -0.91 11.62
CA LEU A 286 25.65 -2.14 11.75
C LEU A 286 26.95 -2.14 10.96
N GLN A 287 26.99 -1.52 9.77
CA GLN A 287 28.09 -1.67 8.82
C GLN A 287 28.61 -0.35 8.25
N GLY A 288 28.05 0.78 8.66
CA GLY A 288 28.49 2.12 8.31
C GLY A 288 27.96 2.65 6.97
N ALA A 289 28.12 3.95 6.75
CA ALA A 289 27.59 4.68 5.60
C ALA A 289 28.21 4.23 4.27
N ASP A 290 29.49 3.85 4.24
CA ASP A 290 30.15 3.39 3.01
C ASP A 290 29.51 2.11 2.47
N THR A 291 29.04 1.21 3.35
CA THR A 291 28.32 0.00 2.94
C THR A 291 26.97 0.35 2.34
N VAL A 292 26.24 1.30 2.94
CA VAL A 292 24.97 1.80 2.38
C VAL A 292 25.20 2.41 1.00
N LYS A 293 26.19 3.29 0.86
CA LYS A 293 26.56 3.92 -0.42
C LYS A 293 26.82 2.87 -1.49
N THR A 294 27.70 1.90 -1.20
CA THR A 294 28.07 0.84 -2.13
C THR A 294 26.85 0.04 -2.58
N GLN A 295 25.93 -0.30 -1.67
CA GLN A 295 24.76 -1.09 -2.03
C GLN A 295 23.72 -0.28 -2.82
N ILE A 296 23.57 1.02 -2.57
CA ILE A 296 22.71 1.91 -3.39
C ILE A 296 23.31 2.08 -4.79
N GLU A 297 24.62 2.29 -4.93
CA GLU A 297 25.30 2.42 -6.22
C GLU A 297 25.22 1.12 -7.05
N ASN A 298 25.20 -0.03 -6.39
CA ASN A 298 25.07 -1.36 -7.01
C ASN A 298 23.61 -1.81 -7.20
N ALA A 299 22.62 -0.91 -7.05
CA ALA A 299 21.22 -1.23 -7.33
C ALA A 299 21.07 -1.81 -8.75
N THR A 300 20.17 -2.77 -8.92
CA THR A 300 19.92 -3.47 -10.20
C THR A 300 18.49 -3.29 -10.68
N THR A 301 18.25 -3.43 -11.98
CA THR A 301 16.89 -3.44 -12.52
C THR A 301 16.26 -4.81 -12.21
N PRO A 302 15.09 -4.86 -11.54
CA PRO A 302 14.41 -6.14 -11.26
C PRO A 302 14.00 -6.85 -12.55
N THR A 303 14.41 -8.10 -12.71
CA THR A 303 14.05 -8.97 -13.84
C THR A 303 12.83 -9.85 -13.50
N GLU A 304 12.25 -10.54 -14.50
CA GLU A 304 11.14 -11.47 -14.25
C GLU A 304 11.55 -12.68 -13.39
N THR A 305 12.85 -13.01 -13.37
CA THR A 305 13.45 -14.09 -12.58
C THR A 305 13.68 -13.75 -11.09
N ASP A 306 13.37 -12.55 -10.66
CA ASP A 306 13.61 -12.12 -9.26
C ASP A 306 12.72 -12.85 -8.22
N ASN A 307 11.73 -13.63 -8.65
CA ASN A 307 11.04 -14.58 -7.77
C ASN A 307 12.01 -15.68 -7.24
N GLU A 308 13.04 -16.04 -8.00
CA GLU A 308 14.07 -16.99 -7.56
C GLU A 308 15.07 -16.36 -6.58
N ILE A 309 15.31 -15.04 -6.70
CA ILE A 309 16.11 -14.27 -5.72
C ILE A 309 15.35 -14.20 -4.40
N PHE A 310 14.03 -14.04 -4.46
CA PHE A 310 13.14 -14.06 -3.30
C PHE A 310 13.26 -15.37 -2.50
N ASP A 311 13.31 -16.50 -3.17
CA ASP A 311 13.49 -17.82 -2.53
C ASP A 311 14.92 -18.02 -1.99
N ARG A 312 15.93 -17.38 -2.58
CA ARG A 312 17.33 -17.44 -2.13
C ARG A 312 17.60 -16.56 -0.91
N LEU A 313 16.85 -15.47 -0.72
CA LEU A 313 16.96 -14.56 0.42
C LEU A 313 16.14 -15.00 1.63
N LYS A 314 15.36 -16.09 1.53
CA LYS A 314 14.73 -16.72 2.70
C LYS A 314 15.84 -17.26 3.62
N PRO A 315 15.79 -16.97 4.93
CA PRO A 315 16.74 -17.56 5.87
C PRO A 315 16.70 -19.07 5.71
N GLN A 316 17.83 -19.68 5.34
CA GLN A 316 17.95 -21.15 5.38
C GLN A 316 17.79 -21.56 6.84
N ALA A 317 16.60 -22.05 7.21
CA ALA A 317 16.41 -22.76 8.46
C ALA A 317 17.40 -23.92 8.44
N LYS A 318 18.40 -23.89 9.32
CA LYS A 318 19.29 -25.01 9.56
C LYS A 318 18.40 -26.19 9.96
N LEU A 319 18.20 -27.10 9.03
CA LEU A 319 17.69 -28.44 9.32
C LEU A 319 18.73 -29.15 10.19
N GLY A 320 18.57 -29.03 11.48
CA GLY A 320 19.23 -29.88 12.46
C GLY A 320 18.21 -30.87 13.03
N GLY A 321 18.33 -32.13 12.71
CA GLY A 321 17.57 -33.16 13.42
C GLY A 321 17.00 -34.24 12.48
N ALA A 322 17.78 -35.28 12.27
CA ALA A 322 17.34 -36.55 11.71
C ALA A 322 16.18 -37.14 12.54
N ILE A 323 15.08 -37.55 11.93
CA ILE A 323 14.20 -38.64 12.41
C ILE A 323 13.69 -39.40 11.19
N ASP A 324 14.23 -40.61 11.13
CA ASP A 324 13.73 -41.94 10.76
C ASP A 324 12.62 -42.10 9.70
N GLU A 325 13.04 -42.83 8.67
CA GLU A 325 12.17 -43.45 7.67
C GLU A 325 11.26 -44.49 8.32
N ARG A 326 9.96 -44.50 7.95
CA ARG A 326 9.19 -45.71 7.61
C ARG A 326 7.72 -45.39 7.27
N PHE A 327 7.31 -46.06 6.19
CA PHE A 327 5.95 -46.17 5.58
C PHE A 327 5.61 -45.05 4.60
N GLY A 328 5.34 -45.32 3.34
CA GLY A 328 5.04 -46.49 2.55
C GLY A 328 4.25 -46.03 1.34
N SER A 329 4.68 -46.47 0.20
CA SER A 329 4.20 -46.33 -1.17
C SER A 329 2.68 -46.36 -1.39
N HIS A 330 2.20 -45.59 -2.38
CA HIS A 330 1.48 -46.01 -3.61
C HIS A 330 0.92 -44.79 -4.29
N SER A 331 1.37 -44.53 -5.44
CA SER A 331 1.07 -44.85 -6.85
C SER A 331 0.09 -43.90 -7.54
N ASN A 332 0.65 -43.28 -8.59
CA ASN A 332 0.13 -43.04 -9.96
C ASN A 332 -1.36 -42.72 -10.17
N ILE A 333 -1.62 -41.69 -10.93
CA ILE A 333 -2.07 -41.82 -12.33
C ILE A 333 -1.92 -40.46 -13.06
N ALA A 334 -1.31 -40.55 -14.23
CA ALA A 334 -1.20 -39.51 -15.25
C ALA A 334 -2.44 -39.56 -16.16
N SER A 335 -2.71 -38.46 -16.85
CA SER A 335 -3.02 -38.34 -18.28
C SER A 335 -4.01 -37.23 -18.57
N ALA A 336 -3.50 -36.23 -19.23
CA ALA A 336 -3.79 -35.79 -20.58
C ALA A 336 -5.28 -35.52 -20.92
N VAL A 337 -5.55 -34.33 -21.45
CA VAL A 337 -6.08 -34.11 -22.80
C VAL A 337 -6.04 -32.62 -23.16
N THR A 338 -5.48 -32.37 -24.31
CA THR A 338 -5.45 -31.17 -25.17
C THR A 338 -6.85 -30.69 -25.59
N GLY A 339 -6.99 -29.40 -25.77
CA GLY A 339 -8.17 -28.83 -26.46
C GLY A 339 -8.07 -27.34 -26.68
N VAL A 340 -7.63 -26.95 -27.85
CA VAL A 340 -7.64 -25.60 -28.46
C VAL A 340 -9.07 -25.12 -28.64
N SER A 341 -9.41 -23.87 -28.33
CA SER A 341 -10.22 -23.04 -29.21
C SER A 341 -10.26 -21.56 -28.77
N SER A 342 -9.97 -20.73 -29.72
CA SER A 342 -10.16 -19.30 -29.91
C SER A 342 -11.38 -18.69 -29.22
N ALA A 343 -11.19 -17.57 -28.53
CA ALA A 343 -12.26 -16.62 -28.26
C ALA A 343 -11.74 -15.18 -28.32
N THR A 344 -12.42 -14.42 -29.13
CA THR A 344 -12.36 -13.01 -29.45
C THR A 344 -12.31 -12.07 -28.24
N PRO A 345 -11.69 -10.87 -28.36
CA PRO A 345 -11.57 -9.93 -27.24
C PRO A 345 -12.89 -9.17 -27.02
N LEU A 346 -13.32 -9.14 -25.77
CA LEU A 346 -14.43 -8.32 -25.29
C LEU A 346 -13.97 -6.89 -24.98
N PRO A 347 -14.81 -5.86 -25.23
CA PRO A 347 -14.40 -4.47 -25.11
C PRO A 347 -14.22 -4.04 -23.63
N SER A 348 -13.10 -3.39 -23.39
CA SER A 348 -12.68 -2.77 -22.15
C SER A 348 -13.56 -1.55 -21.81
N LEU A 349 -14.60 -1.70 -21.01
CA LEU A 349 -15.44 -0.56 -20.58
C LEU A 349 -16.04 -0.66 -19.17
N ILE A 350 -15.55 -1.55 -18.29
CA ILE A 350 -16.03 -1.67 -16.90
C ILE A 350 -14.94 -1.37 -15.85
N LEU A 351 -13.81 -0.75 -16.23
CA LEU A 351 -12.66 -0.60 -15.32
C LEU A 351 -12.59 0.74 -14.57
N LEU A 352 -13.56 1.63 -14.67
CA LEU A 352 -13.42 3.01 -14.17
C LEU A 352 -14.04 3.31 -12.80
N ALA A 353 -14.74 2.40 -12.15
CA ALA A 353 -15.52 2.77 -10.96
C ALA A 353 -14.93 2.38 -9.59
N VAL A 354 -13.75 1.79 -9.46
CA VAL A 354 -13.28 1.28 -8.14
C VAL A 354 -11.77 1.43 -7.87
N SER A 355 -11.06 2.35 -8.49
CA SER A 355 -9.63 2.57 -8.14
C SER A 355 -9.40 3.38 -6.85
N ALA A 356 -10.44 3.71 -6.08
CA ALA A 356 -10.35 4.62 -4.94
C ALA A 356 -10.33 3.94 -3.55
N PHE A 357 -10.28 2.63 -3.45
CA PHE A 357 -10.31 1.95 -2.15
C PHE A 357 -8.99 1.23 -1.83
N SER A 358 -7.94 1.99 -1.62
CA SER A 358 -6.74 1.49 -0.96
C SER A 358 -6.58 2.23 0.37
N HIS A 359 -6.72 1.51 1.46
CA HIS A 359 -6.34 1.74 2.86
C HIS A 359 -7.43 2.06 3.87
N PRO A 360 -7.49 1.24 4.93
CA PRO A 360 -8.33 1.52 6.09
C PRO A 360 -7.66 2.49 7.05
N LEU A 361 -8.39 3.51 7.48
CA LEU A 361 -8.05 4.28 8.67
C LEU A 361 -8.86 3.78 9.86
N PRO A 362 -8.25 3.56 11.04
CA PRO A 362 -9.02 3.37 12.25
C PRO A 362 -9.70 4.69 12.64
N ALA A 363 -10.99 4.59 12.92
CA ALA A 363 -11.74 5.65 13.57
C ALA A 363 -11.28 5.76 15.02
N SER A 364 -10.90 6.94 15.46
CA SER A 364 -11.16 7.55 16.76
C SER A 364 -10.04 8.52 17.16
N LEU A 365 -10.48 9.61 17.77
CA LEU A 365 -9.77 10.60 18.57
C LEU A 365 -9.47 11.92 17.87
N VAL A 366 -10.46 12.78 17.91
CA VAL A 366 -10.32 14.14 18.48
C VAL A 366 -11.56 14.38 19.31
N THR A 367 -11.45 14.21 20.59
CA THR A 367 -12.23 14.94 21.59
C THR A 367 -11.25 15.59 22.52
N ASP A 368 -11.42 16.93 22.63
CA ASP A 368 -10.81 17.96 23.48
C ASP A 368 -9.35 18.33 23.23
#